data_d70d5c42231bb108ae6039d54c634072
#
_entry.id   d70d5c42231bb108ae6039d54c634072
#
_cell.length_a   1.000
_cell.length_b   1.000
_cell.length_c   1.000
_cell.angle_alpha   90.00
_cell.angle_beta   90.00
_cell.angle_gamma   90.00
#
_symmetry.space_group_name_H-M   'P 1'
#
loop_
_entity.id
_entity.type
_entity.pdbx_description
1 polymer ?
#
loop_
_entity_poly.entity_id
_entity_poly.type
_entity_poly.pdbx_seq_one_letter_code
_entity_poly.pdbx_strand_id
1 'polypeptide(L)'
;MDDYLDTFRMNMKYYREALGISQTQLSIICDCGTGTIGGIESGKAKPSFDMIIKIAESLKISPADLFLRNASITHKELRENLKQNFEAILSKI
;
A
#
# COMPACT_ATOMS: atom_id res chain seq x y z
N MET A 1 -5.50 -7.97 15.25
CA MET A 1 -4.52 -8.42 14.25
C MET A 1 -4.92 -8.14 12.82
N ASP A 2 -6.09 -7.54 12.65
CA ASP A 2 -6.55 -7.18 11.32
C ASP A 2 -6.01 -5.83 10.89
N ASP A 3 -5.25 -5.17 11.77
CA ASP A 3 -4.81 -3.80 11.55
C ASP A 3 -3.99 -3.65 10.27
N TYR A 4 -3.08 -4.58 9.99
CA TYR A 4 -2.27 -4.45 8.79
C TYR A 4 -3.05 -4.74 7.52
N LEU A 5 -4.01 -5.67 7.56
CA LEU A 5 -4.85 -5.94 6.41
C LEU A 5 -5.81 -4.77 6.17
N ASP A 6 -6.38 -4.22 7.23
CA ASP A 6 -7.21 -3.03 7.12
C ASP A 6 -6.41 -1.84 6.61
N THR A 7 -5.20 -1.66 7.11
CA THR A 7 -4.29 -0.62 6.63
C THR A 7 -4.00 -0.80 5.15
N PHE A 8 -3.72 -2.03 4.72
CA PHE A 8 -3.49 -2.34 3.32
C PHE A 8 -4.68 -1.92 2.46
N ARG A 9 -5.89 -2.31 2.86
CA ARG A 9 -7.10 -1.98 2.10
C ARG A 9 -7.30 -0.48 1.98
N MET A 10 -7.15 0.23 3.09
CA MET A 10 -7.30 1.68 3.10
C MET A 10 -6.26 2.36 2.23
N ASN A 11 -5.01 1.92 2.33
CA ASN A 11 -3.92 2.52 1.55
C ASN A 11 -4.08 2.22 0.06
N MET A 12 -4.45 1.01 -0.30
CA MET A 12 -4.70 0.66 -1.69
C MET A 12 -5.76 1.58 -2.30
N LYS A 13 -6.87 1.74 -1.60
CA LYS A 13 -7.94 2.62 -2.05
C LYS A 13 -7.46 4.07 -2.15
N TYR A 14 -6.71 4.53 -1.16
CA TYR A 14 -6.16 5.88 -1.15
C TYR A 14 -5.30 6.15 -2.39
N TYR A 15 -4.33 5.27 -2.66
CA TYR A 15 -3.45 5.47 -3.81
C TYR A 15 -4.18 5.31 -5.13
N ARG A 16 -5.13 4.37 -5.18
CA ARG A 16 -5.95 4.18 -6.37
C ARG A 16 -6.74 5.45 -6.70
N GLU A 17 -7.42 5.99 -5.69
CA GLU A 17 -8.22 7.21 -5.88
C GLU A 17 -7.36 8.43 -6.18
N ALA A 18 -6.17 8.50 -5.60
CA ALA A 18 -5.23 9.57 -5.89
C ALA A 18 -4.79 9.59 -7.35
N LEU A 19 -4.75 8.41 -7.99
CA LEU A 19 -4.45 8.30 -9.42
C LEU A 19 -5.68 8.49 -10.29
N GLY A 20 -6.87 8.61 -9.69
CA GLY A 20 -8.10 8.80 -10.44
C GLY A 20 -8.57 7.56 -11.19
N ILE A 21 -8.17 6.36 -10.73
CA ILE A 21 -8.57 5.13 -11.41
C ILE A 21 -9.61 4.36 -10.59
N SER A 22 -10.49 3.66 -11.31
CA SER A 22 -11.53 2.86 -10.69
C SER A 22 -11.00 1.50 -10.26
N GLN A 23 -11.80 0.76 -9.47
CA GLN A 23 -11.48 -0.61 -9.12
C GLN A 23 -11.31 -1.47 -10.36
N THR A 24 -12.20 -1.31 -11.32
CA THR A 24 -12.13 -2.06 -12.59
C THR A 24 -10.86 -1.73 -13.36
N GLN A 25 -10.50 -0.46 -13.43
CA GLN A 25 -9.28 -0.05 -14.11
C GLN A 25 -8.04 -0.64 -13.44
N LEU A 26 -7.98 -0.62 -12.11
CA LEU A 26 -6.85 -1.23 -11.43
C LEU A 26 -6.81 -2.74 -11.67
N SER A 27 -7.96 -3.41 -11.70
CA SER A 27 -8.02 -4.84 -12.00
C SER A 27 -7.44 -5.14 -13.38
N ILE A 28 -7.74 -4.30 -14.36
CA ILE A 28 -7.21 -4.47 -15.72
C ILE A 28 -5.69 -4.28 -15.71
N ILE A 29 -5.20 -3.25 -15.05
CA ILE A 29 -3.76 -2.98 -14.98
C ILE A 29 -3.03 -4.12 -14.28
N CYS A 30 -3.61 -4.67 -13.23
CA CYS A 30 -3.03 -5.80 -12.48
C CYS A 30 -3.21 -7.14 -13.21
N ASP A 31 -3.94 -7.15 -14.31
CA ASP A 31 -4.25 -8.39 -15.04
C ASP A 31 -4.91 -9.42 -14.12
N CYS A 32 -5.93 -8.98 -13.39
CA CYS A 32 -6.70 -9.85 -12.51
C CYS A 32 -8.20 -9.71 -12.82
N GLY A 33 -9.00 -10.57 -12.19
CA GLY A 33 -10.44 -10.57 -12.42
C GLY A 33 -11.08 -9.25 -12.00
N THR A 34 -12.14 -8.85 -12.70
CA THR A 34 -12.79 -7.54 -12.50
C THR A 34 -13.28 -7.31 -11.09
N GLY A 35 -13.64 -8.36 -10.36
CA GLY A 35 -14.09 -8.22 -8.98
C GLY A 35 -12.99 -8.32 -7.93
N THR A 36 -11.76 -8.59 -8.35
CA THR A 36 -10.66 -8.87 -7.41
C THR A 36 -10.34 -7.67 -6.54
N ILE A 37 -10.15 -6.50 -7.13
CA ILE A 37 -9.81 -5.29 -6.38
C ILE A 37 -10.96 -4.91 -5.45
N GLY A 38 -12.20 -4.95 -5.93
CA GLY A 38 -13.36 -4.66 -5.08
C GLY A 38 -13.49 -5.62 -3.92
N GLY A 39 -13.22 -6.90 -4.16
CA GLY A 39 -13.23 -7.91 -3.10
C GLY A 39 -12.19 -7.66 -2.03
N ILE A 40 -10.99 -7.24 -2.43
CA ILE A 40 -9.93 -6.92 -1.49
C ILE A 40 -10.29 -5.65 -0.71
N GLU A 41 -10.76 -4.61 -1.39
CA GLU A 41 -11.11 -3.34 -0.73
C GLU A 41 -12.26 -3.51 0.26
N SER A 42 -13.21 -4.36 -0.06
CA SER A 42 -14.37 -4.61 0.82
C SER A 42 -14.07 -5.56 1.98
N GLY A 43 -12.91 -6.19 1.97
CA GLY A 43 -12.55 -7.16 3.00
C GLY A 43 -13.07 -8.56 2.76
N LYS A 44 -13.72 -8.82 1.63
CA LYS A 44 -14.21 -10.15 1.29
C LYS A 44 -13.10 -11.11 0.90
N ALA A 45 -12.00 -10.59 0.40
CA ALA A 45 -10.87 -11.39 -0.05
C ALA A 45 -9.57 -10.83 0.52
N LYS A 46 -8.61 -11.73 0.75
CA LYS A 46 -7.26 -11.37 1.15
C LYS A 46 -6.36 -11.43 -0.08
N PRO A 47 -5.50 -10.43 -0.31
CA PRO A 47 -4.59 -10.51 -1.43
C PRO A 47 -3.51 -11.55 -1.16
N SER A 48 -3.09 -12.24 -2.21
CA SER A 48 -1.89 -13.08 -2.14
C SER A 48 -0.66 -12.18 -2.12
N PHE A 49 0.49 -12.76 -1.76
CA PHE A 49 1.73 -12.01 -1.79
C PHE A 49 2.00 -11.46 -3.20
N ASP A 50 1.82 -12.30 -4.22
CA ASP A 50 2.03 -11.87 -5.60
C ASP A 50 1.10 -10.74 -6.00
N MET A 51 -0.15 -10.78 -5.53
CA MET A 51 -1.11 -9.73 -5.81
C MET A 51 -0.71 -8.41 -5.16
N ILE A 52 -0.19 -8.46 -3.93
CA ILE A 52 0.33 -7.26 -3.25
C ILE A 52 1.40 -6.59 -4.09
N ILE A 53 2.33 -7.38 -4.62
CA ILE A 53 3.41 -6.86 -5.47
C ILE A 53 2.84 -6.23 -6.74
N LYS A 54 1.90 -6.91 -7.41
CA LYS A 54 1.28 -6.41 -8.63
C LYS A 54 0.53 -5.10 -8.38
N ILE A 55 -0.19 -5.02 -7.28
CA ILE A 55 -0.93 -3.80 -6.91
C ILE A 55 0.05 -2.66 -6.70
N ALA A 56 1.12 -2.88 -5.95
CA ALA A 56 2.11 -1.84 -5.69
C ALA A 56 2.75 -1.36 -6.99
N GLU A 57 3.15 -2.28 -7.86
CA GLU A 57 3.73 -1.93 -9.16
C GLU A 57 2.76 -1.13 -10.01
N SER A 58 1.49 -1.54 -10.02
CA SER A 58 0.44 -0.87 -10.80
C SER A 58 0.17 0.54 -10.28
N LEU A 59 0.28 0.74 -8.98
CA LEU A 59 0.11 2.04 -8.35
C LEU A 59 1.39 2.86 -8.34
N LYS A 60 2.50 2.28 -8.81
CA LYS A 60 3.82 2.92 -8.88
C LYS A 60 4.33 3.33 -7.51
N ILE A 61 4.10 2.48 -6.53
CA ILE A 61 4.58 2.68 -5.17
C ILE A 61 5.35 1.44 -4.71
N SER A 62 6.08 1.58 -3.62
CA SER A 62 6.70 0.43 -2.97
C SER A 62 5.63 -0.40 -2.26
N PRO A 63 5.75 -1.74 -2.25
CA PRO A 63 4.84 -2.56 -1.44
C PRO A 63 4.78 -2.11 0.03
N ALA A 64 5.87 -1.58 0.57
CA ALA A 64 5.88 -1.08 1.95
C ALA A 64 4.90 0.07 2.16
N ASP A 65 4.69 0.89 1.14
CA ASP A 65 3.75 2.02 1.24
C ASP A 65 2.33 1.56 1.54
N LEU A 66 1.99 0.35 1.10
CA LEU A 66 0.65 -0.19 1.34
C LEU A 66 0.41 -0.58 2.80
N PHE A 67 1.46 -0.69 3.58
CA PHE A 67 1.38 -1.09 4.99
C PHE A 67 1.68 0.04 5.97
N LEU A 68 1.91 1.26 5.47
CA LEU A 68 2.10 2.41 6.33
C LEU A 68 0.77 2.82 6.94
N ARG A 69 0.78 3.06 8.25
CA ARG A 69 -0.44 3.40 8.98
C ARG A 69 -0.95 4.80 8.65
N ASN A 70 -0.12 5.63 8.05
CA ASN A 70 -0.52 6.93 7.56
C ASN A 70 -0.17 7.01 6.08
N ALA A 71 -1.16 6.84 5.22
CA ALA A 71 -0.96 6.82 3.78
C ALA A 71 -0.49 8.16 3.22
N SER A 72 -0.63 9.25 4.00
CA SER A 72 -0.13 10.55 3.57
C SER A 72 1.37 10.72 3.78
N ILE A 73 2.02 9.81 4.50
CA ILE A 73 3.46 9.83 4.66
C ILE A 73 4.10 9.36 3.36
N THR A 74 4.91 10.22 2.75
CA THR A 74 5.59 9.89 1.50
C THR A 74 6.78 8.98 1.77
N HIS A 75 7.23 8.31 0.72
CA HIS A 75 8.42 7.47 0.80
C HIS A 75 9.64 8.26 1.26
N LYS A 76 9.74 9.50 0.80
CA LYS A 76 10.82 10.41 1.20
C LYS A 76 10.76 10.70 2.70
N GLU A 77 9.58 11.01 3.20
CA GLU A 77 9.39 11.29 4.63
C GLU A 77 9.74 10.08 5.48
N LEU A 78 9.36 8.88 5.03
CA LEU A 78 9.69 7.66 5.73
C LEU A 78 11.21 7.47 5.83
N ARG A 79 11.93 7.70 4.72
CA ARG A 79 13.38 7.61 4.72
C ARG A 79 14.02 8.58 5.68
N GLU A 80 13.52 9.80 5.71
CA GLU A 80 14.04 10.83 6.61
C GLU A 80 13.80 10.46 8.06
N ASN A 81 12.61 9.93 8.37
CA ASN A 81 12.28 9.48 9.72
C ASN A 81 13.17 8.33 10.16
N LEU A 82 13.40 7.36 9.28
CA LEU A 82 14.27 6.24 9.58
C LEU A 82 15.71 6.69 9.79
N LYS A 83 16.19 7.61 8.99
CA LYS A 83 17.53 8.16 9.12
C LYS A 83 17.71 8.87 10.46
N GLN A 84 16.74 9.71 10.84
CA GLN A 84 16.77 10.41 12.12
C GLN A 84 16.76 9.44 13.30
N ASN A 85 15.94 8.42 13.24
CA ASN A 85 15.88 7.40 14.28
C ASN A 85 17.18 6.65 14.41
N PHE A 86 17.79 6.33 13.26
CA PHE A 86 19.07 5.64 13.23
C PHE A 86 20.18 6.49 13.85
N GLU A 87 20.23 7.78 13.48
CA GLU A 87 21.21 8.71 14.04
C GLU A 87 21.02 8.90 15.54
N ALA A 88 19.76 8.95 16.00
CA ALA A 88 19.47 9.05 17.45
C ALA A 88 19.96 7.82 18.19
N ILE A 89 19.81 6.64 17.62
CA ILE A 89 20.31 5.41 18.24
C ILE A 89 21.85 5.45 18.30
N LEU A 90 22.50 5.83 17.20
CA LEU A 90 23.95 5.90 17.17
C LEU A 90 24.51 6.90 18.16
N SER A 91 23.85 8.03 18.37
CA SER A 91 24.31 9.05 19.30
C SER A 91 24.28 8.61 20.75
N LYS A 92 23.56 7.55 21.07
CA LYS A 92 23.48 6.99 22.41
C LYS A 92 24.57 5.96 22.70
N ILE A 93 25.28 5.57 21.69
CA ILE A 93 26.38 4.61 21.82
C ILE A 93 27.69 5.37 22.02
#